data_61ffdfe29c568a0afc6b31530923d26c
#
_entry.id   61ffdfe29c568a0afc6b31530923d26c
#
_cell.length_a   1.000
_cell.length_b   1.000
_cell.length_c   1.000
_cell.angle_alpha   90.00
_cell.angle_beta   90.00
_cell.angle_gamma   90.00
#
_symmetry.space_group_name_H-M   'P 1'
#
loop_
_entity.id
_entity.type
_entity.pdbx_description
1 polymer ?
#
loop_
_entity_poly.entity_id
_entity_poly.type
_entity_poly.pdbx_seq_one_letter_code
_entity_poly.pdbx_strand_id
1 'polypeptide(L)'
;MGLFDKLKSTAASAVGGAVNNAAMSIGNKSETFTFTALPESLAQMQALPEASLDSPFKTAALTVCALCAYAADKNIGTEMLNWLRGPRPLNGAEISFLNDRFRDGKTYIPFLYFEGATPDNDYTPSEPFRITVQSTHVSGEEQGYMKLFIPCGGADSPRPIKLRMKGDGKWFLWEQYLLTGIRTPKSADPWA
;
A
#
# COMPACT_ATOMS: atom_id res chain seq x y z
N MET A 1 -49.90 -27.05 -16.81
CA MET A 1 -48.78 -26.38 -16.08
C MET A 1 -47.67 -27.40 -15.92
N GLY A 2 -46.67 -27.24 -16.74
CA GLY A 2 -45.63 -28.25 -16.91
C GLY A 2 -44.45 -28.06 -15.93
N LEU A 3 -43.81 -29.18 -15.66
CA LEU A 3 -42.65 -29.34 -14.76
C LEU A 3 -41.48 -28.37 -15.05
N PHE A 4 -41.48 -27.77 -16.23
CA PHE A 4 -40.45 -26.81 -16.68
C PHE A 4 -40.61 -25.40 -16.13
N ASP A 5 -41.81 -24.98 -15.69
CA ASP A 5 -42.01 -23.65 -15.10
C ASP A 5 -41.55 -23.57 -13.64
N LYS A 6 -41.48 -24.69 -12.93
CA LYS A 6 -40.96 -24.77 -11.57
C LYS A 6 -39.45 -24.72 -11.49
N LEU A 7 -38.73 -25.07 -12.55
CA LEU A 7 -37.27 -25.04 -12.61
C LEU A 7 -36.70 -23.65 -12.93
N LYS A 8 -37.50 -22.78 -13.58
CA LYS A 8 -37.07 -21.40 -13.87
C LYS A 8 -37.17 -20.43 -12.68
N SER A 9 -38.08 -20.68 -11.75
CA SER A 9 -38.27 -19.84 -10.57
C SER A 9 -37.26 -20.13 -9.46
N THR A 10 -36.61 -21.31 -9.46
CA THR A 10 -35.62 -21.69 -8.44
C THR A 10 -34.20 -21.26 -8.83
N ALA A 11 -33.95 -21.02 -10.13
CA ALA A 11 -32.62 -20.57 -10.60
C ALA A 11 -32.40 -19.06 -10.49
N ALA A 12 -33.46 -18.26 -10.37
CA ALA A 12 -33.38 -16.80 -10.26
C ALA A 12 -33.16 -16.27 -8.85
N SER A 13 -33.38 -17.11 -7.81
CA SER A 13 -33.20 -16.71 -6.40
C SER A 13 -31.83 -17.09 -5.82
N ALA A 14 -30.99 -17.84 -6.54
CA ALA A 14 -29.70 -18.33 -6.02
C ALA A 14 -28.50 -17.52 -6.44
N VAL A 15 -28.62 -16.47 -7.24
CA VAL A 15 -27.52 -15.64 -7.74
C VAL A 15 -27.35 -14.34 -6.94
N GLY A 16 -28.26 -14.00 -6.05
CA GLY A 16 -28.27 -12.75 -5.29
C GLY A 16 -27.73 -12.80 -3.85
N GLY A 17 -27.29 -13.96 -3.36
CA GLY A 17 -27.01 -14.13 -1.92
C GLY A 17 -25.66 -14.71 -1.50
N ALA A 18 -24.74 -14.93 -2.41
CA ALA A 18 -23.49 -15.65 -2.10
C ALA A 18 -22.20 -14.85 -2.35
N VAL A 19 -22.26 -13.54 -2.34
CA VAL A 19 -21.06 -12.71 -2.38
C VAL A 19 -20.97 -11.98 -1.06
N ASN A 20 -20.53 -12.60 0.02
CA ASN A 20 -20.01 -11.81 1.14
C ASN A 20 -20.01 -12.55 2.47
N ASN A 21 -19.17 -13.57 2.66
CA ASN A 21 -18.80 -13.93 4.04
C ASN A 21 -17.58 -14.86 4.13
N ALA A 22 -16.71 -14.89 3.13
CA ALA A 22 -15.43 -15.54 3.31
C ALA A 22 -14.40 -14.45 3.69
N ALA A 23 -13.91 -14.49 4.91
CA ALA A 23 -12.62 -13.90 5.21
C ALA A 23 -11.65 -14.41 4.13
N MET A 24 -10.99 -13.51 3.40
CA MET A 24 -10.09 -13.91 2.32
C MET A 24 -8.88 -14.58 2.94
N SER A 25 -8.88 -15.92 2.99
CA SER A 25 -7.68 -16.69 3.36
C SER A 25 -6.66 -16.56 2.23
N ILE A 26 -5.82 -15.53 2.32
CA ILE A 26 -4.80 -15.25 1.28
C ILE A 26 -3.52 -16.05 1.49
N GLY A 27 -3.31 -16.67 2.63
CA GLY A 27 -2.07 -17.39 2.90
C GLY A 27 -0.81 -16.51 2.79
N ASN A 28 0.35 -17.14 2.69
CA ASN A 28 1.62 -16.45 2.50
C ASN A 28 1.85 -16.20 1.00
N LYS A 29 1.69 -14.95 0.56
CA LYS A 29 1.93 -14.52 -0.82
C LYS A 29 2.91 -13.36 -0.83
N SER A 30 3.70 -13.25 -1.90
CA SER A 30 4.63 -12.15 -2.13
C SER A 30 4.49 -11.66 -3.57
N GLU A 31 4.37 -10.35 -3.76
CA GLU A 31 4.37 -9.71 -5.07
C GLU A 31 5.46 -8.64 -5.12
N THR A 32 6.23 -8.62 -6.21
CA THR A 32 7.27 -7.61 -6.45
C THR A 32 6.85 -6.70 -7.59
N PHE A 33 6.92 -5.41 -7.36
CA PHE A 33 6.64 -4.36 -8.34
C PHE A 33 7.95 -3.69 -8.74
N THR A 34 8.06 -3.32 -10.01
CA THR A 34 9.26 -2.70 -10.57
C THR A 34 8.89 -1.40 -11.26
N PHE A 35 9.50 -0.30 -10.82
CA PHE A 35 9.33 1.03 -11.41
C PHE A 35 10.64 1.48 -12.03
N THR A 36 10.62 1.85 -13.32
CA THR A 36 11.80 2.43 -14.00
C THR A 36 12.09 3.84 -13.51
N ALA A 37 11.05 4.56 -13.09
CA ALA A 37 11.12 5.85 -12.40
C ALA A 37 9.97 5.94 -11.39
N LEU A 38 10.19 6.64 -10.29
CA LEU A 38 9.12 6.93 -9.33
C LEU A 38 8.24 8.06 -9.86
N PRO A 39 6.90 7.99 -9.69
CA PRO A 39 6.01 9.04 -10.18
C PRO A 39 6.20 10.34 -9.40
N GLU A 40 6.34 11.45 -10.12
CA GLU A 40 6.53 12.80 -9.59
C GLU A 40 5.25 13.64 -9.63
N SER A 41 4.14 13.06 -10.08
CA SER A 41 2.82 13.69 -10.10
C SER A 41 1.71 12.64 -10.02
N LEU A 42 0.49 13.07 -9.60
CA LEU A 42 -0.67 12.19 -9.59
C LEU A 42 -0.96 11.63 -10.98
N ALA A 43 -0.81 12.43 -12.04
CA ALA A 43 -1.04 11.98 -13.41
C ALA A 43 -0.07 10.86 -13.83
N GLN A 44 1.20 10.97 -13.46
CA GLN A 44 2.18 9.90 -13.70
C GLN A 44 1.83 8.63 -12.90
N MET A 45 1.43 8.77 -11.63
CA MET A 45 0.99 7.63 -10.81
C MET A 45 -0.23 6.93 -11.43
N GLN A 46 -1.21 7.70 -11.89
CA GLN A 46 -2.42 7.17 -12.51
C GLN A 46 -2.18 6.49 -13.87
N ALA A 47 -1.07 6.78 -14.52
CA ALA A 47 -0.65 6.13 -15.76
C ALA A 47 0.04 4.77 -15.53
N LEU A 48 0.40 4.42 -14.29
CA LEU A 48 1.02 3.13 -13.97
C LEU A 48 0.00 1.99 -14.03
N PRO A 49 0.39 0.76 -14.42
CA PRO A 49 -0.49 -0.42 -14.39
C PRO A 49 -1.09 -0.70 -13.01
N GLU A 50 -0.36 -0.39 -11.95
CA GLU A 50 -0.77 -0.56 -10.56
C GLU A 50 -1.94 0.36 -10.17
N ALA A 51 -2.15 1.45 -10.91
CA ALA A 51 -3.23 2.42 -10.67
C ALA A 51 -4.64 1.86 -10.91
N SER A 52 -4.77 0.63 -11.43
CA SER A 52 -6.04 -0.10 -11.48
C SER A 52 -6.65 -0.32 -10.08
N LEU A 53 -5.82 -0.36 -9.03
CA LEU A 53 -6.18 -0.58 -7.62
C LEU A 53 -7.02 -1.86 -7.39
N ASP A 54 -6.99 -2.81 -8.33
CA ASP A 54 -7.73 -4.08 -8.28
C ASP A 54 -7.09 -5.12 -7.35
N SER A 55 -5.92 -4.80 -6.80
CA SER A 55 -5.20 -5.63 -5.84
C SER A 55 -4.70 -4.78 -4.67
N PRO A 56 -4.81 -5.26 -3.41
CA PRO A 56 -4.26 -4.56 -2.26
C PRO A 56 -2.74 -4.43 -2.32
N PHE A 57 -2.05 -5.35 -3.00
CA PHE A 57 -0.60 -5.30 -3.20
C PHE A 57 -0.19 -4.11 -4.07
N LYS A 58 -0.94 -3.82 -5.14
CA LYS A 58 -0.73 -2.65 -6.00
C LYS A 58 -0.87 -1.34 -5.22
N THR A 59 -1.95 -1.20 -4.45
CA THR A 59 -2.19 -0.02 -3.63
C THR A 59 -1.10 0.17 -2.57
N ALA A 60 -0.62 -0.92 -1.97
CA ALA A 60 0.47 -0.87 -1.00
C ALA A 60 1.78 -0.37 -1.64
N ALA A 61 2.15 -0.88 -2.82
CA ALA A 61 3.34 -0.42 -3.55
C ALA A 61 3.23 1.05 -3.94
N LEU A 62 2.09 1.48 -4.50
CA LEU A 62 1.85 2.89 -4.85
C LEU A 62 1.85 3.81 -3.64
N THR A 63 1.46 3.32 -2.45
CA THR A 63 1.55 4.12 -1.22
C THR A 63 2.99 4.50 -0.90
N VAL A 64 3.95 3.60 -1.09
CA VAL A 64 5.37 3.92 -0.91
C VAL A 64 5.83 4.95 -1.94
N CYS A 65 5.44 4.82 -3.20
CA CYS A 65 5.72 5.83 -4.24
C CYS A 65 5.16 7.22 -3.85
N ALA A 66 3.92 7.27 -3.31
CA ALA A 66 3.31 8.52 -2.85
C ALA A 66 4.06 9.13 -1.66
N LEU A 67 4.60 8.31 -0.75
CA LEU A 67 5.44 8.77 0.35
C LEU A 67 6.80 9.30 -0.14
N CYS A 68 7.38 8.71 -1.19
CA CYS A 68 8.58 9.25 -1.83
C CYS A 68 8.29 10.63 -2.46
N ALA A 69 7.17 10.76 -3.15
CA ALA A 69 6.71 12.05 -3.68
C ALA A 69 6.49 13.07 -2.56
N TYR A 70 5.91 12.66 -1.42
CA TYR A 70 5.73 13.52 -0.24
C TYR A 70 7.05 14.01 0.35
N ALA A 71 8.08 13.16 0.33
CA ALA A 71 9.42 13.52 0.79
C ALA A 71 10.06 14.60 -0.08
N ALA A 72 9.74 14.62 -1.38
CA ALA A 72 10.23 15.61 -2.35
C ALA A 72 9.37 16.88 -2.36
N ASP A 73 8.05 16.73 -2.45
CA ASP A 73 7.05 17.80 -2.43
C ASP A 73 5.80 17.36 -1.67
N LYS A 74 5.53 18.03 -0.56
CA LYS A 74 4.40 17.70 0.33
C LYS A 74 3.03 17.84 -0.35
N ASN A 75 2.87 18.79 -1.26
CA ASN A 75 1.61 19.02 -1.94
C ASN A 75 1.32 17.88 -2.92
N ILE A 76 2.32 17.51 -3.72
CA ILE A 76 2.24 16.40 -4.68
C ILE A 76 1.99 15.09 -3.94
N GLY A 77 2.77 14.80 -2.89
CA GLY A 77 2.58 13.60 -2.10
C GLY A 77 1.22 13.53 -1.39
N THR A 78 0.71 14.67 -0.89
CA THR A 78 -0.64 14.75 -0.30
C THR A 78 -1.72 14.46 -1.34
N GLU A 79 -1.60 14.98 -2.55
CA GLU A 79 -2.54 14.72 -3.64
C GLU A 79 -2.57 13.22 -3.98
N MET A 80 -1.41 12.59 -4.15
CA MET A 80 -1.28 11.16 -4.42
C MET A 80 -1.85 10.30 -3.28
N LEU A 81 -1.51 10.63 -2.02
CA LEU A 81 -2.02 9.92 -0.85
C LEU A 81 -3.54 10.05 -0.74
N ASN A 82 -4.11 11.22 -1.00
CA ASN A 82 -5.56 11.43 -0.99
C ASN A 82 -6.26 10.61 -2.08
N TRP A 83 -5.67 10.50 -3.27
CA TRP A 83 -6.19 9.64 -4.31
C TRP A 83 -6.17 8.15 -3.90
N LEU A 84 -5.07 7.67 -3.30
CA LEU A 84 -4.95 6.30 -2.79
C LEU A 84 -5.88 6.01 -1.61
N ARG A 85 -6.30 7.01 -0.87
CA ARG A 85 -7.25 6.90 0.26
C ARG A 85 -8.72 6.97 -0.20
N GLY A 86 -8.96 7.41 -1.44
CA GLY A 86 -10.28 7.47 -2.04
C GLY A 86 -11.28 8.32 -1.25
N PRO A 87 -12.38 7.73 -0.73
CA PRO A 87 -13.43 8.50 -0.05
C PRO A 87 -13.01 9.12 1.30
N ARG A 88 -11.83 8.76 1.81
CA ARG A 88 -11.34 9.22 3.12
C ARG A 88 -9.98 9.91 2.97
N PRO A 89 -9.93 11.17 2.51
CA PRO A 89 -8.69 11.91 2.38
C PRO A 89 -7.99 12.10 3.74
N LEU A 90 -6.73 12.49 3.73
CA LEU A 90 -5.95 12.79 4.92
C LEU A 90 -6.63 13.91 5.73
N ASN A 91 -6.73 13.71 7.02
CA ASN A 91 -7.17 14.74 7.96
C ASN A 91 -5.98 15.52 8.53
N GLY A 92 -6.25 16.58 9.28
CA GLY A 92 -5.23 17.45 9.86
C GLY A 92 -4.23 16.73 10.77
N ALA A 93 -4.67 15.75 11.55
CA ALA A 93 -3.80 14.98 12.43
C ALA A 93 -2.86 14.05 11.62
N GLU A 94 -3.37 13.43 10.57
CA GLU A 94 -2.58 12.59 9.66
C GLU A 94 -1.55 13.43 8.89
N ILE A 95 -1.91 14.61 8.42
CA ILE A 95 -0.98 15.57 7.78
C ILE A 95 0.10 16.01 8.79
N SER A 96 -0.27 16.33 10.02
CA SER A 96 0.67 16.70 11.08
C SER A 96 1.63 15.56 11.40
N PHE A 97 1.14 14.32 11.45
CA PHE A 97 1.96 13.13 11.61
C PHE A 97 2.98 12.97 10.47
N LEU A 98 2.54 13.10 9.21
CA LEU A 98 3.45 13.05 8.06
C LEU A 98 4.53 14.14 8.16
N ASN A 99 4.14 15.38 8.43
CA ASN A 99 5.08 16.49 8.60
C ASN A 99 6.12 16.22 9.68
N ASP A 100 5.71 15.63 10.81
CA ASP A 100 6.62 15.27 11.89
C ASP A 100 7.60 14.15 11.47
N ARG A 101 7.11 13.13 10.75
CA ARG A 101 7.97 12.02 10.31
C ARG A 101 9.02 12.42 9.29
N PHE A 102 8.73 13.38 8.44
CA PHE A 102 9.66 13.88 7.41
C PHE A 102 10.49 15.10 7.86
N ARG A 103 10.34 15.56 9.11
CA ARG A 103 11.12 16.63 9.67
C ARG A 103 12.59 16.22 9.84
N ASP A 104 13.46 17.21 9.96
CA ASP A 104 14.89 17.03 10.28
C ASP A 104 15.65 16.16 9.26
N GLY A 105 15.34 16.32 7.97
CA GLY A 105 16.05 15.62 6.89
C GLY A 105 15.69 14.15 6.73
N LYS A 106 14.63 13.65 7.40
CA LYS A 106 14.21 12.24 7.34
C LYS A 106 13.48 11.86 6.03
N THR A 107 13.79 12.54 4.94
CA THR A 107 13.23 12.30 3.61
C THR A 107 13.65 10.96 3.00
N TYR A 108 14.66 10.30 3.55
CA TYR A 108 15.13 8.98 3.15
C TYR A 108 14.15 7.84 3.53
N ILE A 109 13.26 8.06 4.50
CA ILE A 109 12.44 6.98 5.08
C ILE A 109 11.64 6.17 4.03
N PRO A 110 10.93 6.75 3.06
CA PRO A 110 10.16 5.93 2.13
C PRO A 110 11.04 5.13 1.15
N PHE A 111 12.28 5.54 0.92
CA PHE A 111 13.18 4.85 -0.02
C PHE A 111 13.71 3.52 0.52
N LEU A 112 13.72 3.32 1.86
CA LEU A 112 14.20 2.09 2.49
C LEU A 112 13.36 0.84 2.18
N TYR A 113 12.21 1.00 1.53
CA TYR A 113 11.34 -0.09 1.09
C TYR A 113 11.71 -0.67 -0.28
N PHE A 114 12.59 0.01 -1.02
CA PHE A 114 13.10 -0.50 -2.28
C PHE A 114 14.37 -1.33 -2.09
N GLU A 115 14.56 -2.29 -3.00
CA GLU A 115 15.75 -3.14 -3.00
C GLU A 115 17.05 -2.32 -3.04
N GLY A 116 18.07 -2.79 -2.33
CA GLY A 116 19.40 -2.17 -2.27
C GLY A 116 19.54 -1.03 -1.26
N ALA A 117 18.43 -0.48 -0.74
CA ALA A 117 18.46 0.57 0.26
C ALA A 117 18.83 0.01 1.65
N THR A 118 19.94 0.48 2.21
CA THR A 118 20.47 0.04 3.52
C THR A 118 20.93 1.25 4.34
N PRO A 119 21.12 1.12 5.66
CA PRO A 119 21.71 2.19 6.46
C PRO A 119 23.11 2.59 5.99
N ASP A 120 23.89 1.65 5.44
CA ASP A 120 25.27 1.88 5.00
C ASP A 120 25.38 2.74 3.73
N ASN A 121 24.34 2.79 2.91
CA ASN A 121 24.27 3.60 1.69
C ASN A 121 23.25 4.73 1.77
N ASP A 122 22.91 5.16 3.00
CA ASP A 122 21.94 6.23 3.28
C ASP A 122 20.57 5.96 2.62
N TYR A 123 20.18 4.68 2.57
CA TYR A 123 18.96 4.22 1.96
C TYR A 123 18.78 4.60 0.48
N THR A 124 19.90 4.62 -0.26
CA THR A 124 19.88 4.79 -1.72
C THR A 124 19.48 3.48 -2.39
N PRO A 125 18.30 3.40 -3.05
CA PRO A 125 17.84 2.18 -3.71
C PRO A 125 18.66 1.84 -4.95
N SER A 126 18.61 0.56 -5.34
CA SER A 126 19.05 0.13 -6.67
C SER A 126 18.00 0.48 -7.73
N GLU A 127 18.45 0.77 -8.95
CA GLU A 127 17.58 0.96 -10.11
C GLU A 127 17.61 -0.29 -11.02
N PRO A 128 16.46 -0.68 -11.60
CA PRO A 128 15.13 -0.09 -11.42
C PRO A 128 14.61 -0.29 -10.00
N PHE A 129 13.73 0.60 -9.54
CA PHE A 129 13.16 0.56 -8.19
C PHE A 129 12.26 -0.66 -8.03
N ARG A 130 12.62 -1.55 -7.12
CA ARG A 130 11.86 -2.77 -6.83
C ARG A 130 11.36 -2.76 -5.40
N ILE A 131 10.07 -3.06 -5.23
CA ILE A 131 9.43 -3.17 -3.94
C ILE A 131 8.67 -4.49 -3.83
N THR A 132 8.86 -5.21 -2.74
CA THR A 132 8.18 -6.48 -2.47
C THR A 132 7.14 -6.27 -1.38
N VAL A 133 5.90 -6.66 -1.65
CA VAL A 133 4.77 -6.61 -0.73
C VAL A 133 4.35 -8.03 -0.38
N GLN A 134 4.11 -8.30 0.89
CA GLN A 134 3.86 -9.65 1.40
C GLN A 134 2.54 -9.73 2.17
N SER A 135 1.85 -10.86 2.05
CA SER A 135 0.77 -11.26 2.93
C SER A 135 1.20 -12.41 3.84
N THR A 136 0.47 -12.59 4.93
CA THR A 136 0.57 -13.74 5.83
C THR A 136 -0.80 -14.40 5.97
N HIS A 137 -0.87 -15.52 6.67
CA HIS A 137 -2.13 -16.24 6.94
C HIS A 137 -3.17 -15.37 7.69
N VAL A 138 -2.73 -14.33 8.42
CA VAL A 138 -3.62 -13.40 9.15
C VAL A 138 -3.98 -12.14 8.36
N SER A 139 -3.50 -11.99 7.13
CA SER A 139 -3.67 -10.73 6.36
C SER A 139 -5.12 -10.38 6.05
N GLY A 140 -5.98 -11.36 5.83
CA GLY A 140 -7.38 -11.20 5.45
C GLY A 140 -8.39 -11.55 6.56
N GLU A 141 -8.00 -11.59 7.82
CA GLU A 141 -8.89 -11.96 8.94
C GLU A 141 -10.05 -10.97 9.14
N GLU A 142 -9.84 -9.70 8.85
CA GLU A 142 -10.88 -8.67 8.97
C GLU A 142 -11.59 -8.48 7.63
N GLN A 143 -12.89 -8.73 7.59
CA GLN A 143 -13.69 -8.65 6.38
C GLN A 143 -13.61 -7.25 5.73
N GLY A 144 -13.30 -7.20 4.44
CA GLY A 144 -13.17 -5.97 3.67
C GLY A 144 -11.86 -5.22 3.90
N TYR A 145 -10.95 -5.77 4.72
CA TYR A 145 -9.62 -5.23 4.95
C TYR A 145 -8.54 -6.24 4.58
N MET A 146 -7.36 -5.71 4.27
CA MET A 146 -6.16 -6.48 4.01
C MET A 146 -4.98 -5.82 4.71
N LYS A 147 -4.33 -6.56 5.62
CA LYS A 147 -3.09 -6.15 6.27
C LYS A 147 -1.93 -6.78 5.55
N LEU A 148 -1.13 -5.98 4.86
CA LEU A 148 0.07 -6.42 4.16
C LEU A 148 1.33 -5.96 4.90
N PHE A 149 2.46 -6.50 4.49
CA PHE A 149 3.76 -6.25 5.11
C PHE A 149 4.78 -5.94 4.02
N ILE A 150 5.60 -4.92 4.25
CA ILE A 150 6.63 -4.51 3.30
C ILE A 150 7.99 -4.63 4.00
N PRO A 151 8.87 -5.56 3.56
CA PRO A 151 10.25 -5.63 4.02
C PRO A 151 10.98 -4.32 3.75
N CYS A 152 11.93 -3.98 4.61
CA CYS A 152 12.69 -2.75 4.46
C CYS A 152 14.11 -2.89 5.02
N GLY A 153 15.05 -2.12 4.48
CA GLY A 153 16.42 -2.11 4.94
C GLY A 153 16.64 -1.45 6.32
N GLY A 154 15.63 -0.74 6.82
CA GLY A 154 15.75 0.08 8.03
C GLY A 154 15.15 -0.51 9.31
N ALA A 155 14.61 -1.72 9.27
CA ALA A 155 14.02 -2.36 10.45
C ALA A 155 14.17 -3.89 10.40
N ASP A 156 14.12 -4.53 11.57
CA ASP A 156 14.29 -5.99 11.71
C ASP A 156 13.08 -6.80 11.24
N SER A 157 11.92 -6.15 11.15
CA SER A 157 10.68 -6.79 10.70
C SER A 157 9.99 -5.96 9.63
N PRO A 158 9.29 -6.61 8.67
CA PRO A 158 8.48 -5.93 7.68
C PRO A 158 7.46 -4.98 8.32
N ARG A 159 7.25 -3.83 7.70
CA ARG A 159 6.32 -2.80 8.21
C ARG A 159 4.91 -3.03 7.68
N PRO A 160 3.89 -2.96 8.56
CA PRO A 160 2.52 -3.21 8.14
C PRO A 160 1.90 -2.01 7.43
N ILE A 161 1.00 -2.33 6.51
CA ILE A 161 0.10 -1.41 5.82
C ILE A 161 -1.29 -2.07 5.75
N LYS A 162 -2.34 -1.30 6.00
CA LYS A 162 -3.72 -1.78 5.97
C LYS A 162 -4.48 -1.13 4.82
N LEU A 163 -5.11 -1.95 4.00
CA LEU A 163 -5.90 -1.56 2.86
C LEU A 163 -7.37 -1.89 3.12
N ARG A 164 -8.27 -1.14 2.49
CA ARG A 164 -9.72 -1.37 2.55
C ARG A 164 -10.30 -1.53 1.16
N MET A 165 -11.09 -2.57 0.97
CA MET A 165 -11.82 -2.79 -0.26
C MET A 165 -13.10 -1.96 -0.29
N LYS A 166 -13.37 -1.30 -1.41
CA LYS A 166 -14.63 -0.62 -1.70
C LYS A 166 -15.58 -1.56 -2.45
N GLY A 167 -16.86 -1.23 -2.49
CA GLY A 167 -17.88 -2.05 -3.15
C GLY A 167 -17.69 -2.27 -4.65
N ASP A 168 -16.86 -1.49 -5.31
CA ASP A 168 -16.45 -1.65 -6.71
C ASP A 168 -15.24 -2.61 -6.90
N GLY A 169 -14.79 -3.24 -5.83
CA GLY A 169 -13.65 -4.17 -5.85
C GLY A 169 -12.26 -3.51 -5.80
N LYS A 170 -12.19 -2.19 -5.76
CA LYS A 170 -10.92 -1.47 -5.65
C LYS A 170 -10.45 -1.37 -4.21
N TRP A 171 -9.13 -1.41 -4.04
CA TRP A 171 -8.46 -1.32 -2.76
C TRP A 171 -7.87 0.07 -2.52
N PHE A 172 -8.11 0.61 -1.34
CA PHE A 172 -7.68 1.94 -0.93
C PHE A 172 -6.84 1.87 0.34
N LEU A 173 -5.92 2.81 0.51
CA LEU A 173 -5.11 2.95 1.70
C LEU A 173 -6.02 3.31 2.90
N TRP A 174 -6.00 2.45 3.93
CA TRP A 174 -6.70 2.69 5.19
C TRP A 174 -5.78 3.27 6.25
N GLU A 175 -4.68 2.56 6.56
CA GLU A 175 -3.65 2.93 7.54
C GLU A 175 -2.27 2.49 7.07
N GLN A 176 -1.22 3.23 7.44
CA GLN A 176 0.15 2.85 7.19
C GLN A 176 1.00 3.03 8.45
N TYR A 177 1.95 2.13 8.66
CA TYR A 177 2.90 2.13 9.77
C TYR A 177 4.34 2.14 9.24
N LEU A 178 4.53 2.74 8.06
CA LEU A 178 5.76 2.68 7.29
C LEU A 178 6.83 3.69 7.78
N LEU A 179 6.45 4.69 8.59
CA LEU A 179 7.30 5.84 8.90
C LEU A 179 7.88 5.81 10.32
N THR A 180 7.73 4.70 11.04
CA THR A 180 8.13 4.62 12.45
C THR A 180 9.10 3.48 12.71
N GLY A 181 9.96 3.62 13.74
CA GLY A 181 10.89 2.59 14.16
C GLY A 181 11.93 2.25 13.10
N ILE A 182 12.44 3.26 12.39
CA ILE A 182 13.44 3.14 11.34
C ILE A 182 14.81 3.52 11.88
N ARG A 183 15.82 2.71 11.56
CA ARG A 183 17.21 3.02 11.91
C ARG A 183 17.69 4.26 11.18
N THR A 184 18.49 5.06 11.87
CA THR A 184 19.16 6.21 11.29
C THR A 184 20.17 5.75 10.23
N PRO A 185 20.32 6.48 9.10
CA PRO A 185 21.40 6.23 8.17
C PRO A 185 22.75 6.34 8.85
N LYS A 186 23.72 5.56 8.40
CA LYS A 186 25.05 5.54 9.02
C LYS A 186 25.74 6.91 8.97
N SER A 187 25.59 7.66 7.88
CA SER A 187 26.13 9.02 7.75
C SER A 187 25.56 10.04 8.77
N ALA A 188 24.36 9.77 9.29
CA ALA A 188 23.67 10.61 10.27
C ALA A 188 23.77 10.05 11.70
N ASP A 189 24.45 8.92 11.91
CA ASP A 189 24.67 8.33 13.21
C ASP A 189 25.99 8.87 13.80
N PRO A 190 25.95 9.67 14.89
CA PRO A 190 27.16 10.22 15.50
C PRO A 190 28.05 9.14 16.14
N TRP A 191 27.58 7.89 16.23
CA TRP A 191 28.31 6.76 16.82
C TRP A 191 28.74 5.69 15.80
N ALA A 192 28.53 5.94 14.49
CA ALA A 192 28.88 5.00 13.42
C ALA A 192 30.38 4.94 13.12
#